data_0a37f1c8203c1633cb32571bc36783e1
#
_entry.id   0a37f1c8203c1633cb32571bc36783e1
#
_cell.length_a   1.000
_cell.length_b   1.000
_cell.length_c   1.000
_cell.angle_alpha   90.00
_cell.angle_beta   90.00
_cell.angle_gamma   90.00
#
_symmetry.space_group_name_H-M   'P 1'
#
loop_
_entity.id
_entity.type
_entity.pdbx_description
1 polymer ?
#
loop_
_entity_poly.entity_id
_entity_poly.type
_entity_poly.pdbx_seq_one_letter_code
_entity_poly.pdbx_strand_id
1 'polypeptide(L)'
;ELLDQIDYKICMSRYGQLCMEEEFERCEESWYIPHGVDCSFFKPILEPNYGDKKLKDIAPKAFVVGCVARNQHRKNIPQLIKGFKEFVDRNNLKPDQAKLLLHMDWNDSMGWKFPDLAVDYGLEKYLLPPLMGVLDAGESLAEDQMVHLYNCMDVFVLPTAGEGFGIPTIEAMASGVPVAVTNYTTAWEIIKEDDPETAD
;
A
#
# COMPACT_ATOMS: atom_id res chain seq x y z
N GLU A 1 27.83 12.92 -9.86
CA GLU A 1 28.69 12.39 -10.95
C GLU A 1 27.95 11.48 -11.96
N LEU A 2 27.13 10.47 -11.53
CA LEU A 2 26.37 9.63 -12.49
C LEU A 2 25.19 10.39 -13.10
N LEU A 3 24.47 11.20 -12.33
CA LEU A 3 23.33 11.97 -12.80
C LEU A 3 23.73 13.12 -13.74
N ASP A 4 24.96 13.62 -13.63
CA ASP A 4 25.49 14.65 -14.53
C ASP A 4 25.75 14.13 -15.96
N GLN A 5 25.79 12.80 -16.14
CA GLN A 5 25.96 12.13 -17.42
C GLN A 5 24.64 11.79 -18.13
N ILE A 6 23.49 12.11 -17.51
CA ILE A 6 22.15 11.84 -18.05
C ILE A 6 21.66 13.09 -18.77
N ASP A 7 21.37 12.98 -20.06
CA ASP A 7 20.89 14.10 -20.87
C ASP A 7 19.45 14.51 -20.51
N TYR A 8 18.58 13.53 -20.20
CA TYR A 8 17.18 13.76 -19.86
C TYR A 8 16.83 13.13 -18.52
N LYS A 9 16.37 13.94 -17.58
CA LYS A 9 16.02 13.51 -16.23
C LYS A 9 14.50 13.54 -16.06
N ILE A 10 13.93 12.42 -15.74
CA ILE A 10 12.48 12.25 -15.54
C ILE A 10 12.22 11.85 -14.10
N CYS A 11 11.43 12.66 -13.40
CA CYS A 11 10.99 12.41 -12.04
C CYS A 11 9.53 11.98 -12.02
N MET A 12 9.22 10.93 -11.29
CA MET A 12 7.86 10.41 -11.17
C MET A 12 7.03 11.15 -10.10
N SER A 13 7.66 12.08 -9.35
CA SER A 13 7.01 12.88 -8.32
C SER A 13 7.62 14.28 -8.26
N ARG A 14 6.82 15.26 -7.81
CA ARG A 14 7.31 16.63 -7.54
C ARG A 14 8.35 16.61 -6.42
N TYR A 15 8.11 15.81 -5.39
CA TYR A 15 9.08 15.63 -4.32
C TYR A 15 10.44 15.14 -4.85
N GLY A 16 10.43 14.12 -5.71
CA GLY A 16 11.65 13.62 -6.34
C GLY A 16 12.33 14.64 -7.26
N GLN A 17 11.54 15.47 -7.96
CA GLN A 17 12.03 16.58 -8.77
C GLN A 17 12.74 17.62 -7.91
N LEU A 18 12.11 18.06 -6.81
CA LEU A 18 12.69 19.02 -5.87
C LEU A 18 14.00 18.49 -5.25
N CYS A 19 14.03 17.22 -4.82
CA CYS A 19 15.26 16.62 -4.31
C CYS A 19 16.39 16.61 -5.35
N MET A 20 16.06 16.37 -6.61
CA MET A 20 17.07 16.41 -7.68
C MET A 20 17.57 17.83 -7.95
N GLU A 21 16.69 18.83 -7.94
CA GLU A 21 17.03 20.24 -8.15
C GLU A 21 17.88 20.80 -7.01
N GLU A 22 17.64 20.35 -5.76
CA GLU A 22 18.43 20.75 -4.59
C GLU A 22 19.83 20.12 -4.54
N GLU A 23 19.96 18.85 -4.96
CA GLU A 23 21.22 18.09 -4.83
C GLU A 23 22.17 18.27 -6.04
N PHE A 24 21.67 18.69 -7.20
CA PHE A 24 22.44 18.67 -8.44
C PHE A 24 22.35 20.00 -9.20
N GLU A 25 23.49 20.71 -9.34
CA GLU A 25 23.61 22.01 -10.03
C GLU A 25 23.15 22.00 -11.51
N ARG A 26 23.02 20.82 -12.13
CA ARG A 26 22.60 20.64 -13.54
C ARG A 26 21.20 20.05 -13.69
N CYS A 27 20.33 20.19 -12.71
CA CYS A 27 18.97 19.64 -12.76
C CYS A 27 17.89 20.64 -13.18
N GLU A 28 18.28 21.80 -13.74
CA GLU A 28 17.34 22.81 -14.27
C GLU A 28 16.42 22.29 -15.39
N GLU A 29 16.72 21.10 -15.95
CA GLU A 29 15.95 20.46 -17.03
C GLU A 29 15.43 19.08 -16.60
N SER A 30 14.82 18.97 -15.41
CA SER A 30 14.12 17.75 -15.01
C SER A 30 12.63 17.81 -15.42
N TRP A 31 12.11 16.67 -15.88
CA TRP A 31 10.72 16.56 -16.32
C TRP A 31 9.93 15.81 -15.27
N TYR A 32 8.76 16.33 -14.90
CA TYR A 32 7.81 15.63 -14.05
C TYR A 32 6.84 14.81 -14.91
N ILE A 33 6.89 13.50 -14.80
CA ILE A 33 5.98 12.56 -15.47
C ILE A 33 5.52 11.54 -14.43
N PRO A 34 4.33 11.72 -13.82
CA PRO A 34 3.83 10.80 -12.80
C PRO A 34 3.43 9.45 -13.42
N HIS A 35 3.41 8.42 -12.58
CA HIS A 35 2.77 7.17 -12.94
C HIS A 35 1.25 7.33 -13.01
N GLY A 36 0.63 6.52 -13.84
CA GLY A 36 -0.82 6.36 -13.92
C GLY A 36 -1.27 5.00 -13.40
N VAL A 37 -2.59 4.85 -13.30
CA VAL A 37 -3.28 3.58 -13.07
C VAL A 37 -4.37 3.39 -14.11
N ASP A 38 -4.54 2.16 -14.60
CA ASP A 38 -5.63 1.85 -15.54
C ASP A 38 -6.96 1.72 -14.79
N CYS A 39 -7.74 2.80 -14.78
CA CYS A 39 -9.07 2.83 -14.14
C CYS A 39 -10.12 1.99 -14.88
N SER A 40 -9.85 1.51 -16.10
CA SER A 40 -10.73 0.54 -16.76
C SER A 40 -10.59 -0.84 -16.14
N PHE A 41 -9.42 -1.10 -15.57
CA PHE A 41 -9.02 -2.34 -14.94
C PHE A 41 -9.19 -2.27 -13.41
N PHE A 42 -8.49 -1.35 -12.72
CA PHE A 42 -8.67 -1.08 -11.29
C PHE A 42 -9.95 -0.27 -11.09
N LYS A 43 -10.99 -0.92 -10.59
CA LYS A 43 -12.32 -0.34 -10.37
C LYS A 43 -13.07 -1.06 -9.25
N PRO A 44 -14.13 -0.45 -8.70
CA PRO A 44 -14.95 -1.10 -7.68
C PRO A 44 -15.60 -2.40 -8.18
N ILE A 45 -15.55 -3.46 -7.37
CA ILE A 45 -16.19 -4.76 -7.58
C ILE A 45 -17.11 -5.05 -6.40
N LEU A 46 -18.40 -5.32 -6.66
CA LEU A 46 -19.41 -5.57 -5.62
C LEU A 46 -19.17 -6.84 -4.80
N GLU A 47 -18.66 -7.89 -5.43
CA GLU A 47 -18.42 -9.19 -4.78
C GLU A 47 -16.99 -9.66 -5.07
N PRO A 48 -15.99 -9.12 -4.38
CA PRO A 48 -14.60 -9.49 -4.63
C PRO A 48 -14.30 -10.92 -4.15
N ASN A 49 -13.35 -11.55 -4.83
CA ASN A 49 -12.80 -12.83 -4.43
C ASN A 49 -11.53 -12.61 -3.61
N TYR A 50 -11.32 -13.44 -2.60
CA TYR A 50 -10.06 -13.60 -1.90
C TYR A 50 -9.47 -14.97 -2.25
N GLY A 51 -8.59 -15.03 -3.22
CA GLY A 51 -8.21 -16.27 -3.88
C GLY A 51 -9.41 -16.90 -4.59
N ASP A 52 -9.65 -18.18 -4.37
CA ASP A 52 -10.74 -18.94 -4.98
C ASP A 52 -12.10 -18.78 -4.28
N LYS A 53 -12.18 -18.00 -3.23
CA LYS A 53 -13.38 -17.83 -2.40
C LYS A 53 -13.89 -16.40 -2.44
N LYS A 54 -15.18 -16.21 -2.28
CA LYS A 54 -15.75 -14.88 -2.02
C LYS A 54 -15.30 -14.38 -0.65
N LEU A 55 -14.93 -13.11 -0.55
CA LEU A 55 -14.56 -12.51 0.74
C LEU A 55 -15.67 -12.66 1.78
N LYS A 56 -16.94 -12.49 1.37
CA LYS A 56 -18.10 -12.66 2.24
C LYS A 56 -18.25 -14.06 2.88
N ASP A 57 -17.64 -15.09 2.28
CA ASP A 57 -17.66 -16.46 2.81
C ASP A 57 -16.55 -16.69 3.86
N ILE A 58 -15.51 -15.85 3.82
CA ILE A 58 -14.34 -15.94 4.72
C ILE A 58 -14.48 -14.97 5.89
N ALA A 59 -14.95 -13.75 5.60
CA ALA A 59 -15.02 -12.66 6.56
C ALA A 59 -16.30 -11.82 6.36
N PRO A 60 -17.51 -12.41 6.55
CA PRO A 60 -18.78 -11.85 6.10
C PRO A 60 -19.19 -10.53 6.77
N LYS A 61 -18.59 -10.22 7.91
CA LYS A 61 -18.92 -9.02 8.72
C LYS A 61 -17.70 -8.25 9.18
N ALA A 62 -16.52 -8.66 8.77
CA ALA A 62 -15.30 -8.04 9.23
C ALA A 62 -15.01 -6.76 8.45
N PHE A 63 -14.61 -5.71 9.17
CA PHE A 63 -13.94 -4.55 8.58
C PHE A 63 -12.50 -4.94 8.24
N VAL A 64 -12.13 -4.83 6.99
CA VAL A 64 -10.85 -5.28 6.48
C VAL A 64 -9.89 -4.10 6.29
N VAL A 65 -8.85 -4.05 7.11
CA VAL A 65 -7.72 -3.15 6.92
C VAL A 65 -6.69 -3.84 6.03
N GLY A 66 -6.33 -3.23 4.92
CA GLY A 66 -5.42 -3.83 3.93
C GLY A 66 -4.11 -3.06 3.76
N CYS A 67 -3.05 -3.78 3.40
CA CYS A 67 -1.79 -3.22 2.98
C CYS A 67 -1.19 -4.07 1.86
N VAL A 68 -0.76 -3.41 0.79
CA VAL A 68 -0.01 -4.00 -0.31
C VAL A 68 1.36 -3.34 -0.36
N ALA A 69 2.40 -4.07 -0.04
CA ALA A 69 3.76 -3.53 -0.01
C ALA A 69 4.78 -4.67 -0.02
N ARG A 70 6.00 -4.40 -0.46
CA ARG A 70 7.11 -5.28 -0.14
C ARG A 70 7.45 -5.15 1.36
N ASN A 71 7.70 -6.25 2.04
CA ASN A 71 8.11 -6.24 3.44
C ASN A 71 9.53 -5.70 3.57
N GLN A 72 9.66 -4.39 3.67
CA GLN A 72 10.93 -3.67 3.83
C GLN A 72 10.85 -2.73 5.02
N HIS A 73 11.99 -2.42 5.64
CA HIS A 73 12.05 -1.56 6.82
C HIS A 73 11.36 -0.20 6.61
N ARG A 74 11.56 0.44 5.44
CA ARG A 74 10.94 1.73 5.12
C ARG A 74 9.41 1.69 5.05
N LYS A 75 8.80 0.51 4.83
CA LYS A 75 7.34 0.34 4.78
C LYS A 75 6.68 0.36 6.16
N ASN A 76 7.51 0.31 7.23
CA ASN A 76 7.12 0.53 8.61
C ASN A 76 5.97 -0.39 9.08
N ILE A 77 6.03 -1.66 8.71
CA ILE A 77 5.01 -2.67 9.04
C ILE A 77 4.71 -2.77 10.54
N PRO A 78 5.69 -2.64 11.47
CA PRO A 78 5.38 -2.64 12.90
C PRO A 78 4.40 -1.55 13.33
N GLN A 79 4.41 -0.37 12.69
CA GLN A 79 3.45 0.69 13.01
C GLN A 79 2.04 0.35 12.50
N LEU A 80 1.93 -0.33 11.34
CA LEU A 80 0.64 -0.85 10.89
C LEU A 80 0.06 -1.85 11.90
N ILE A 81 0.88 -2.81 12.34
CA ILE A 81 0.49 -3.83 13.32
C ILE A 81 0.05 -3.17 14.64
N LYS A 82 0.85 -2.24 15.16
CA LYS A 82 0.52 -1.49 16.37
C LYS A 82 -0.78 -0.69 16.21
N GLY A 83 -0.92 0.03 15.10
CA GLY A 83 -2.13 0.81 14.82
C GLY A 83 -3.37 -0.07 14.70
N PHE A 84 -3.28 -1.21 14.03
CA PHE A 84 -4.38 -2.17 13.94
C PHE A 84 -4.72 -2.77 15.31
N LYS A 85 -3.71 -3.10 16.14
CA LYS A 85 -3.92 -3.57 17.51
C LYS A 85 -4.68 -2.52 18.34
N GLU A 86 -4.27 -1.26 18.28
CA GLU A 86 -4.97 -0.18 18.97
C GLU A 86 -6.41 0.00 18.45
N PHE A 87 -6.62 -0.13 17.15
CA PHE A 87 -7.95 -0.06 16.55
C PHE A 87 -8.90 -1.13 17.10
N VAL A 88 -8.47 -2.38 17.11
CA VAL A 88 -9.32 -3.48 17.60
C VAL A 88 -9.55 -3.41 19.12
N ASP A 89 -8.54 -3.01 19.90
CA ASP A 89 -8.67 -2.87 21.35
C ASP A 89 -9.61 -1.71 21.74
N ARG A 90 -9.42 -0.53 21.17
CA ARG A 90 -10.25 0.65 21.46
C ARG A 90 -11.73 0.43 21.13
N ASN A 91 -12.01 -0.35 20.10
CA ASN A 91 -13.38 -0.62 19.66
C ASN A 91 -13.91 -1.98 20.18
N ASN A 92 -13.14 -2.71 20.99
CA ASN A 92 -13.47 -4.04 21.51
C ASN A 92 -13.88 -5.03 20.39
N LEU A 93 -13.23 -4.94 19.23
CA LEU A 93 -13.54 -5.78 18.07
C LEU A 93 -12.98 -7.19 18.23
N LYS A 94 -13.75 -8.17 17.79
CA LYS A 94 -13.32 -9.57 17.75
C LYS A 94 -12.79 -9.95 16.37
N PRO A 95 -12.10 -11.09 16.24
CA PRO A 95 -11.54 -11.54 14.96
C PRO A 95 -12.54 -11.77 13.82
N ASP A 96 -13.82 -11.91 14.11
CA ASP A 96 -14.91 -11.98 13.13
C ASP A 96 -15.49 -10.62 12.73
N GLN A 97 -15.08 -9.54 13.43
CA GLN A 97 -15.52 -8.16 13.19
C GLN A 97 -14.45 -7.29 12.55
N ALA A 98 -13.17 -7.66 12.65
CA ALA A 98 -12.07 -6.96 12.00
C ALA A 98 -11.05 -7.96 11.46
N LYS A 99 -10.48 -7.66 10.30
CA LYS A 99 -9.42 -8.45 9.67
C LYS A 99 -8.28 -7.54 9.19
N LEU A 100 -7.07 -8.08 9.20
CA LEU A 100 -5.90 -7.48 8.62
C LEU A 100 -5.46 -8.30 7.40
N LEU A 101 -5.46 -7.66 6.24
CA LEU A 101 -5.02 -8.22 4.98
C LEU A 101 -3.64 -7.66 4.65
N LEU A 102 -2.63 -8.53 4.58
CA LEU A 102 -1.26 -8.14 4.24
C LEU A 102 -0.81 -8.89 3.00
N HIS A 103 -0.73 -8.19 1.88
CA HIS A 103 -0.17 -8.70 0.65
C HIS A 103 1.32 -8.32 0.57
N MET A 104 2.16 -9.22 1.08
CA MET A 104 3.62 -9.09 1.13
C MET A 104 4.25 -10.45 1.44
N ASP A 105 5.52 -10.60 1.15
CA ASP A 105 6.30 -11.73 1.67
C ASP A 105 6.49 -11.55 3.19
N TRP A 106 5.90 -12.45 3.97
CA TRP A 106 5.94 -12.40 5.43
C TRP A 106 7.30 -12.75 6.01
N ASN A 107 8.19 -13.35 5.21
CA ASN A 107 9.51 -13.82 5.58
C ASN A 107 10.64 -13.15 4.80
N ASP A 108 10.37 -12.03 4.10
CA ASP A 108 11.41 -11.30 3.35
C ASP A 108 12.62 -11.02 4.26
N SER A 109 13.79 -11.48 3.84
CA SER A 109 15.04 -11.33 4.61
C SER A 109 15.46 -9.87 4.81
N MET A 110 14.95 -8.96 3.99
CA MET A 110 15.20 -7.51 4.05
C MET A 110 14.15 -6.76 4.87
N GLY A 111 13.21 -7.49 5.48
CA GLY A 111 12.07 -6.93 6.17
C GLY A 111 11.94 -7.40 7.62
N TRP A 112 10.71 -7.36 8.08
CA TRP A 112 10.32 -7.79 9.41
C TRP A 112 9.85 -9.23 9.40
N LYS A 113 10.16 -9.98 10.43
CA LYS A 113 9.56 -11.30 10.66
C LYS A 113 8.11 -11.11 11.10
N PHE A 114 7.22 -11.02 10.12
CA PHE A 114 5.84 -10.68 10.37
C PHE A 114 5.10 -11.71 11.24
N PRO A 115 5.30 -13.04 11.10
CA PRO A 115 4.65 -14.00 11.96
C PRO A 115 4.96 -13.78 13.45
N ASP A 116 6.22 -13.43 13.79
CA ASP A 116 6.62 -13.15 15.16
C ASP A 116 5.91 -11.91 15.71
N LEU A 117 5.83 -10.83 14.90
CA LEU A 117 5.09 -9.63 15.26
C LEU A 117 3.59 -9.91 15.50
N ALA A 118 2.98 -10.74 14.68
CA ALA A 118 1.57 -11.07 14.84
C ALA A 118 1.31 -11.80 16.16
N VAL A 119 2.21 -12.71 16.56
CA VAL A 119 2.15 -13.41 17.84
C VAL A 119 2.36 -12.45 19.01
N ASP A 120 3.40 -11.61 18.95
CA ASP A 120 3.72 -10.63 20.01
C ASP A 120 2.57 -9.68 20.31
N TYR A 121 1.78 -9.31 19.29
CA TYR A 121 0.61 -8.45 19.44
C TYR A 121 -0.71 -9.22 19.62
N GLY A 122 -0.71 -10.56 19.58
CA GLY A 122 -1.91 -11.41 19.73
C GLY A 122 -2.91 -11.23 18.58
N LEU A 123 -2.42 -11.03 17.37
CA LEU A 123 -3.23 -10.71 16.18
C LEU A 123 -3.42 -11.89 15.21
N GLU A 124 -2.91 -13.09 15.50
CA GLU A 124 -2.91 -14.23 14.57
C GLU A 124 -4.32 -14.55 14.03
N LYS A 125 -5.35 -14.44 14.91
CA LYS A 125 -6.73 -14.70 14.52
C LYS A 125 -7.39 -13.58 13.71
N TYR A 126 -6.78 -12.40 13.70
CA TYR A 126 -7.25 -11.26 12.91
C TYR A 126 -6.70 -11.27 11.48
N LEU A 127 -5.66 -12.05 11.21
CA LEU A 127 -5.07 -12.10 9.87
C LEU A 127 -5.97 -12.84 8.90
N LEU A 128 -6.10 -12.30 7.68
CA LEU A 128 -6.47 -13.11 6.54
C LEU A 128 -5.26 -13.94 6.11
N PRO A 129 -5.45 -15.24 5.78
CA PRO A 129 -4.33 -16.07 5.35
C PRO A 129 -3.71 -15.47 4.09
N PRO A 130 -2.39 -15.53 3.93
CA PRO A 130 -1.75 -15.06 2.70
C PRO A 130 -2.28 -15.86 1.51
N LEU A 131 -2.47 -15.20 0.38
CA LEU A 131 -2.83 -15.88 -0.86
C LEU A 131 -1.64 -16.73 -1.33
N MET A 132 -1.91 -17.93 -1.83
CA MET A 132 -0.89 -18.82 -2.40
C MET A 132 -0.10 -18.07 -3.48
N GLY A 133 1.22 -18.25 -3.51
CA GLY A 133 2.13 -17.53 -4.40
C GLY A 133 2.84 -16.32 -3.78
N VAL A 134 2.31 -15.76 -2.70
CA VAL A 134 2.94 -14.61 -1.99
C VAL A 134 4.07 -15.04 -1.05
N LEU A 135 4.10 -16.31 -0.66
CA LEU A 135 5.07 -16.86 0.30
C LEU A 135 6.36 -17.38 -0.35
N ASP A 136 6.33 -17.67 -1.63
CA ASP A 136 7.51 -18.13 -2.36
C ASP A 136 8.11 -16.98 -3.17
N ALA A 137 9.35 -16.63 -2.88
CA ALA A 137 10.08 -15.56 -3.53
C ALA A 137 10.08 -15.73 -5.06
N GLY A 138 9.28 -14.95 -5.76
CA GLY A 138 9.23 -14.92 -7.22
C GLY A 138 7.86 -15.09 -7.85
N GLU A 139 6.83 -15.49 -7.11
CA GLU A 139 5.46 -15.52 -7.62
C GLU A 139 4.71 -14.27 -7.20
N SER A 140 4.13 -13.56 -8.16
CA SER A 140 3.20 -12.44 -7.95
C SER A 140 1.78 -12.86 -8.30
N LEU A 141 0.80 -12.24 -7.64
CA LEU A 141 -0.58 -12.36 -8.10
C LEU A 141 -0.73 -11.81 -9.51
N ALA A 142 -1.57 -12.44 -10.31
CA ALA A 142 -1.97 -11.88 -11.59
C ALA A 142 -2.74 -10.56 -11.38
N GLU A 143 -2.71 -9.68 -12.37
CA GLU A 143 -3.31 -8.35 -12.25
C GLU A 143 -4.80 -8.40 -11.91
N ASP A 144 -5.57 -9.32 -12.50
CA ASP A 144 -6.98 -9.53 -12.19
C ASP A 144 -7.20 -9.92 -10.73
N GLN A 145 -6.31 -10.74 -10.16
CA GLN A 145 -6.34 -11.08 -8.74
C GLN A 145 -6.00 -9.87 -7.85
N MET A 146 -5.12 -8.98 -8.30
CA MET A 146 -4.80 -7.74 -7.59
C MET A 146 -6.00 -6.80 -7.51
N VAL A 147 -6.79 -6.66 -8.57
CA VAL A 147 -8.04 -5.86 -8.53
C VAL A 147 -8.99 -6.42 -7.48
N HIS A 148 -9.19 -7.73 -7.45
CA HIS A 148 -10.00 -8.37 -6.42
C HIS A 148 -9.44 -8.16 -5.01
N LEU A 149 -8.11 -8.23 -4.85
CA LEU A 149 -7.45 -8.04 -3.57
C LEU A 149 -7.72 -6.64 -2.98
N TYR A 150 -7.57 -5.58 -3.78
CA TYR A 150 -7.90 -4.22 -3.33
C TYR A 150 -9.37 -4.11 -2.93
N ASN A 151 -10.27 -4.64 -3.74
CA ASN A 151 -11.71 -4.63 -3.45
C ASN A 151 -12.11 -5.48 -2.22
N CYS A 152 -11.20 -6.26 -1.64
CA CYS A 152 -11.39 -6.93 -0.35
C CYS A 152 -11.12 -6.02 0.85
N MET A 153 -10.69 -4.79 0.66
CA MET A 153 -10.32 -3.86 1.73
C MET A 153 -11.42 -2.82 1.94
N ASP A 154 -11.72 -2.51 3.19
CA ASP A 154 -12.55 -1.35 3.56
C ASP A 154 -11.70 -0.09 3.72
N VAL A 155 -10.41 -0.26 4.01
CA VAL A 155 -9.40 0.80 4.02
C VAL A 155 -8.03 0.23 3.66
N PHE A 156 -7.32 0.93 2.79
CA PHE A 156 -5.91 0.66 2.49
C PHE A 156 -5.03 1.51 3.40
N VAL A 157 -4.03 0.90 4.05
CA VAL A 157 -3.13 1.61 4.97
C VAL A 157 -1.67 1.36 4.59
N LEU A 158 -0.90 2.44 4.39
CA LEU A 158 0.52 2.35 4.08
C LEU A 158 1.33 3.36 4.91
N PRO A 159 1.84 2.98 6.11
CA PRO A 159 2.58 3.87 7.01
C PRO A 159 4.06 3.97 6.62
N THR A 160 4.35 4.11 5.35
CA THR A 160 5.71 4.14 4.81
C THR A 160 6.50 5.35 5.27
N ALA A 161 7.81 5.21 5.42
CA ALA A 161 8.74 6.32 5.67
C ALA A 161 9.16 7.04 4.36
N GLY A 162 8.71 6.58 3.20
CA GLY A 162 8.95 7.24 1.92
C GLY A 162 8.63 6.33 0.73
N GLU A 163 8.11 6.94 -0.32
CA GLU A 163 7.81 6.32 -1.61
C GLU A 163 8.43 7.12 -2.75
N GLY A 164 8.80 6.42 -3.82
CA GLY A 164 9.16 7.07 -5.08
C GLY A 164 7.94 7.64 -5.81
N PHE A 165 6.81 6.92 -5.75
CA PHE A 165 5.51 7.35 -6.22
C PHE A 165 4.38 6.79 -5.33
N GLY A 166 4.26 5.48 -5.17
CA GLY A 166 3.20 4.85 -4.36
C GLY A 166 2.09 4.23 -5.21
N ILE A 167 2.46 3.49 -6.26
CA ILE A 167 1.50 2.81 -7.15
C ILE A 167 0.40 2.06 -6.39
N PRO A 168 0.67 1.27 -5.32
CA PRO A 168 -0.39 0.61 -4.57
C PRO A 168 -1.45 1.57 -4.00
N THR A 169 -1.08 2.82 -3.70
CA THR A 169 -2.03 3.82 -3.21
C THR A 169 -3.03 4.22 -4.29
N ILE A 170 -2.55 4.51 -5.52
CA ILE A 170 -3.45 4.90 -6.61
C ILE A 170 -4.28 3.71 -7.13
N GLU A 171 -3.77 2.48 -7.05
CA GLU A 171 -4.53 1.26 -7.37
C GLU A 171 -5.68 1.05 -6.38
N ALA A 172 -5.44 1.27 -5.08
CA ALA A 172 -6.48 1.24 -4.04
C ALA A 172 -7.54 2.33 -4.30
N MET A 173 -7.12 3.57 -4.56
CA MET A 173 -8.03 4.69 -4.87
C MET A 173 -8.87 4.41 -6.11
N ALA A 174 -8.28 3.92 -7.20
CA ALA A 174 -8.97 3.55 -8.42
C ALA A 174 -9.99 2.41 -8.19
N SER A 175 -9.69 1.51 -7.26
CA SER A 175 -10.60 0.44 -6.82
C SER A 175 -11.72 0.95 -5.90
N GLY A 176 -11.78 2.26 -5.60
CA GLY A 176 -12.79 2.86 -4.72
C GLY A 176 -12.53 2.63 -3.23
N VAL A 177 -11.32 2.25 -2.86
CA VAL A 177 -10.93 1.97 -1.47
C VAL A 177 -10.36 3.23 -0.82
N PRO A 178 -10.91 3.70 0.32
CA PRO A 178 -10.32 4.78 1.09
C PRO A 178 -8.88 4.48 1.49
N VAL A 179 -8.01 5.49 1.43
CA VAL A 179 -6.58 5.31 1.73
C VAL A 179 -6.16 6.10 2.96
N ALA A 180 -5.28 5.51 3.78
CA ALA A 180 -4.61 6.15 4.89
C ALA A 180 -3.09 5.94 4.74
N VAL A 181 -2.38 6.99 4.39
CA VAL A 181 -0.94 6.94 4.10
C VAL A 181 -0.20 8.00 4.89
N THR A 182 1.10 7.82 5.08
CA THR A 182 1.93 8.83 5.76
C THR A 182 2.00 10.09 4.89
N ASN A 183 1.68 11.25 5.47
CA ASN A 183 1.82 12.55 4.80
C ASN A 183 3.31 12.94 4.67
N TYR A 184 4.03 12.23 3.80
CA TYR A 184 5.44 12.41 3.55
C TYR A 184 5.83 11.96 2.15
N THR A 185 6.83 12.57 1.56
CA THR A 185 7.28 12.35 0.17
C THR A 185 6.13 12.53 -0.83
N THR A 186 5.86 11.53 -1.66
CA THR A 186 4.89 11.60 -2.76
C THR A 186 3.43 11.44 -2.32
N ALA A 187 3.18 10.93 -1.13
CA ALA A 187 1.82 10.63 -0.70
C ALA A 187 0.94 11.89 -0.60
N TRP A 188 1.51 13.03 -0.18
CA TRP A 188 0.78 14.28 -0.13
C TRP A 188 0.40 14.82 -1.51
N GLU A 189 1.23 14.58 -2.53
CA GLU A 189 0.94 14.98 -3.92
C GLU A 189 -0.29 14.21 -4.44
N ILE A 190 -0.28 12.88 -4.26
CA ILE A 190 -1.35 11.99 -4.73
C ILE A 190 -2.70 12.35 -4.08
N ILE A 191 -2.70 12.68 -2.78
CA ILE A 191 -3.95 12.93 -2.05
C ILE A 191 -4.42 14.36 -2.23
N LYS A 192 -3.53 15.34 -2.35
CA LYS A 192 -3.89 16.76 -2.47
C LYS A 192 -4.28 17.19 -3.87
N GLU A 193 -3.75 16.56 -4.92
CA GLU A 193 -4.11 16.91 -6.30
C GLU A 193 -5.60 16.68 -6.61
N ASP A 194 -6.28 15.80 -5.84
CA ASP A 194 -7.71 15.54 -6.00
C ASP A 194 -8.62 16.39 -5.08
N ASP A 195 -8.07 17.24 -4.21
CA ASP A 195 -8.85 18.12 -3.34
C ASP A 195 -8.87 19.56 -3.88
N PRO A 196 -9.97 19.99 -4.53
CA PRO A 196 -10.07 21.34 -5.10
C PRO A 196 -10.03 22.46 -4.04
N GLU A 197 -10.18 22.16 -2.74
CA GLU A 197 -10.06 23.14 -1.64
C GLU A 197 -8.62 23.35 -1.16
N THR A 198 -7.67 22.52 -1.59
CA THR A 198 -6.25 22.60 -1.19
C THR A 198 -5.32 23.08 -2.32
N ALA A 199 -5.89 23.50 -3.46
CA ALA A 199 -5.15 24.06 -4.59
C ALA A 199 -4.96 25.58 -4.46
N ASP A 200 -4.32 26.02 -3.35
CA ASP A 200 -3.84 27.40 -3.14
C ASP A 200 -2.31 27.41 -3.03
#